data_555561e45c6c9a90789d146383cd964b
#
_entry.id   555561e45c6c9a90789d146383cd964b
#
_cell.length_a   1.000
_cell.length_b   1.000
_cell.length_c   1.000
_cell.angle_alpha   90.00
_cell.angle_beta   90.00
_cell.angle_gamma   90.00
#
_symmetry.space_group_name_H-M   'P 1'
#
loop_
_entity.id
_entity.type
_entity.pdbx_description
1 polymer ?
#
loop_
_entity_poly.entity_id
_entity_poly.type
_entity_poly.pdbx_seq_one_letter_code
_entity_poly.pdbx_strand_id
1 'polypeptide(L)'
;MMENKSILHYPRLDTVLMVEDTLRKAEEYPSKRQLWLALEKKVMYQTFSLIISYLEDSGKIVQRNGKIIWVWNPELVSKYSNSKLVLK
;
A
#
# COMPACT_ATOMS: atom_id res chain seq x y z
N MET A 1 24.49 9.99 -0.86
CA MET A 1 23.93 10.39 -0.72
C MET A 1 23.22 10.58 -0.70
N MET A 2 22.93 10.40 -0.43
CA MET A 2 22.08 10.71 -0.36
C MET A 2 21.58 11.43 -0.74
N GLU A 3 21.73 11.75 -0.95
CA GLU A 3 21.25 12.50 -1.26
C GLU A 3 20.36 12.68 -2.07
N ASN A 4 20.22 12.36 -2.69
CA ASN A 4 19.32 12.30 -3.45
C ASN A 4 18.12 12.14 -2.89
N LYS A 5 17.99 11.72 -1.84
CA LYS A 5 16.84 11.63 -1.27
C LYS A 5 16.22 12.82 -1.05
N SER A 6 16.81 13.81 -1.07
CA SER A 6 16.23 15.09 -0.81
C SER A 6 15.24 15.49 -1.85
N ILE A 7 15.24 14.85 -2.99
CA ILE A 7 14.26 15.22 -3.99
C ILE A 7 13.05 14.35 -3.95
N LEU A 8 13.00 13.39 -3.03
CA LEU A 8 11.82 12.61 -2.88
C LEU A 8 10.91 13.26 -1.88
N HIS A 9 9.66 13.39 -2.23
CA HIS A 9 8.67 13.91 -1.30
C HIS A 9 7.90 12.76 -0.71
N TYR A 10 7.72 12.78 0.59
CA TYR A 10 6.94 11.75 1.21
C TYR A 10 5.49 11.91 0.78
N PRO A 11 4.82 10.82 0.50
CA PRO A 11 3.42 10.90 0.10
C PRO A 11 2.57 11.48 1.22
N ARG A 12 1.53 12.19 0.86
CA ARG A 12 0.58 12.66 1.83
C ARG A 12 -0.25 11.48 2.31
N LEU A 13 -0.67 11.54 3.56
CA LEU A 13 -1.46 10.46 4.10
C LEU A 13 -2.75 10.24 3.30
N ASP A 14 -3.41 11.32 2.89
CA ASP A 14 -4.64 11.16 2.13
C ASP A 14 -4.39 10.46 0.79
N THR A 15 -3.22 10.66 0.21
CA THR A 15 -2.88 9.97 -1.02
C THR A 15 -2.68 8.48 -0.76
N VAL A 16 -2.00 8.15 0.32
CA VAL A 16 -1.81 6.74 0.68
C VAL A 16 -3.16 6.08 0.91
N LEU A 17 -4.04 6.75 1.65
CA LEU A 17 -5.35 6.19 1.94
C LEU A 17 -6.18 6.01 0.68
N MET A 18 -6.04 6.92 -0.29
CA MET A 18 -6.75 6.79 -1.55
C MET A 18 -6.28 5.56 -2.31
N VAL A 19 -4.97 5.31 -2.33
CA VAL A 19 -4.43 4.13 -3.01
C VAL A 19 -4.93 2.86 -2.32
N GLU A 20 -4.90 2.83 -0.99
CA GLU A 20 -5.40 1.68 -0.26
C GLU A 20 -6.87 1.43 -0.56
N ASP A 21 -7.67 2.48 -0.55
CA ASP A 21 -9.08 2.35 -0.77
C ASP A 21 -9.39 1.87 -2.18
N THR A 22 -8.68 2.39 -3.16
CA THR A 22 -8.86 1.96 -4.54
C THR A 22 -8.56 0.48 -4.67
N LEU A 23 -7.48 0.04 -4.04
CA LEU A 23 -7.09 -1.36 -4.13
C LEU A 23 -8.10 -2.25 -3.42
N ARG A 24 -8.57 -1.83 -2.26
CA ARG A 24 -9.52 -2.65 -1.49
C ARG A 24 -10.85 -2.80 -2.20
N LYS A 25 -11.24 -1.83 -3.01
CA LYS A 25 -12.50 -1.87 -3.72
C LYS A 25 -12.40 -2.53 -5.07
N ALA A 26 -11.20 -2.87 -5.52
CA ALA A 26 -11.03 -3.49 -6.81
C ALA A 26 -11.66 -4.88 -6.81
N GLU A 27 -12.39 -5.19 -7.86
CA GLU A 27 -13.05 -6.48 -7.94
C GLU A 27 -12.11 -7.59 -8.33
N GLU A 28 -11.03 -7.25 -9.02
CA GLU A 28 -10.02 -8.21 -9.39
C GLU A 28 -8.69 -7.67 -8.99
N TYR A 29 -7.72 -8.54 -8.80
CA TYR A 29 -6.39 -8.08 -8.40
C TYR A 29 -5.76 -7.32 -9.56
N PRO A 30 -5.47 -6.04 -9.39
CA PRO A 30 -4.91 -5.24 -10.48
C PRO A 30 -3.41 -5.39 -10.57
N SER A 31 -2.88 -5.14 -11.75
CA SER A 31 -1.46 -4.93 -11.86
C SER A 31 -1.14 -3.56 -11.28
N LYS A 32 0.14 -3.29 -11.08
CA LYS A 32 0.56 -2.00 -10.56
C LYS A 32 0.07 -0.88 -11.48
N ARG A 33 0.22 -1.04 -12.77
CA ARG A 33 -0.21 -0.03 -13.72
C ARG A 33 -1.72 0.15 -13.71
N GLN A 34 -2.47 -0.95 -13.64
CA GLN A 34 -3.91 -0.87 -13.61
C GLN A 34 -4.39 -0.12 -12.37
N LEU A 35 -3.77 -0.39 -11.24
CA LEU A 35 -4.14 0.30 -10.02
C LEU A 35 -3.83 1.78 -10.13
N TRP A 36 -2.66 2.12 -10.65
CA TRP A 36 -2.27 3.51 -10.81
C TRP A 36 -3.27 4.26 -11.70
N LEU A 37 -3.68 3.62 -12.80
CA LEU A 37 -4.61 4.26 -13.72
C LEU A 37 -6.04 4.36 -13.15
N ALA A 38 -6.34 3.54 -12.16
CA ALA A 38 -7.68 3.56 -11.56
C ALA A 38 -7.85 4.57 -10.44
N LEU A 39 -6.76 5.24 -10.05
CA LEU A 39 -6.85 6.18 -8.93
C LEU A 39 -7.72 7.37 -9.29
N GLU A 40 -8.52 7.81 -8.33
CA GLU A 40 -9.42 8.90 -8.55
C GLU A 40 -8.69 10.19 -8.86
N LYS A 41 -7.55 10.42 -8.20
CA LYS A 41 -6.75 11.58 -8.46
C LYS A 41 -5.42 11.16 -9.01
N LYS A 42 -4.86 11.96 -9.90
CA LYS A 42 -3.59 11.64 -10.48
C LYS A 42 -2.47 11.75 -9.47
N VAL A 43 -1.59 10.77 -9.49
CA VAL A 43 -0.43 10.72 -8.61
C VAL A 43 0.76 10.43 -9.49
N MET A 44 1.87 11.10 -9.25
CA MET A 44 3.08 10.83 -10.01
C MET A 44 3.46 9.38 -9.80
N TYR A 45 3.92 8.74 -10.85
CA TYR A 45 4.21 7.31 -10.77
C TYR A 45 5.28 7.00 -9.75
N GLN A 46 6.26 7.88 -9.58
CA GLN A 46 7.30 7.66 -8.58
C GLN A 46 6.70 7.68 -7.18
N THR A 47 5.78 8.59 -6.91
CA THR A 47 5.11 8.66 -5.62
C THR A 47 4.26 7.42 -5.41
N PHE A 48 3.55 7.01 -6.44
CA PHE A 48 2.74 5.81 -6.37
C PHE A 48 3.59 4.58 -6.07
N SER A 49 4.74 4.45 -6.76
CA SER A 49 5.64 3.33 -6.53
C SER A 49 6.14 3.30 -5.10
N LEU A 50 6.41 4.48 -4.53
CA LEU A 50 6.87 4.55 -3.16
C LEU A 50 5.76 4.08 -2.21
N ILE A 51 4.51 4.46 -2.49
CA ILE A 51 3.40 4.01 -1.68
C ILE A 51 3.25 2.49 -1.75
N ILE A 52 3.38 1.93 -2.94
CA ILE A 52 3.25 0.48 -3.11
C ILE A 52 4.36 -0.25 -2.33
N SER A 53 5.57 0.26 -2.39
CA SER A 53 6.68 -0.32 -1.64
C SER A 53 6.41 -0.25 -0.13
N TYR A 54 5.89 0.87 0.33
CA TYR A 54 5.56 1.04 1.73
C TYR A 54 4.48 0.04 2.16
N LEU A 55 3.46 -0.14 1.36
CA LEU A 55 2.38 -1.05 1.71
C LEU A 55 2.88 -2.49 1.72
N GLU A 56 3.76 -2.83 0.80
CA GLU A 56 4.31 -4.17 0.77
C GLU A 56 5.21 -4.41 1.97
N ASP A 57 6.08 -3.45 2.28
CA ASP A 57 6.98 -3.57 3.41
C ASP A 57 6.24 -3.65 4.74
N SER A 58 5.08 -3.01 4.82
CA SER A 58 4.31 -3.03 6.05
C SER A 58 3.35 -4.22 6.11
N GLY A 59 3.40 -5.09 5.13
CA GLY A 59 2.61 -6.32 5.20
C GLY A 59 1.15 -6.15 4.83
N LYS A 60 0.79 -5.03 4.23
CA LYS A 60 -0.61 -4.83 3.86
C LYS A 60 -0.95 -5.40 2.51
N ILE A 61 0.03 -5.53 1.65
CA ILE A 61 -0.19 -6.10 0.32
C ILE A 61 0.92 -7.09 0.02
N VAL A 62 0.64 -7.97 -0.93
CA VAL A 62 1.69 -8.79 -1.54
C VAL A 62 1.56 -8.62 -3.04
N GLN A 63 2.67 -8.78 -3.74
CA GLN A 63 2.65 -8.75 -5.19
C GLN A 63 2.99 -10.14 -5.68
N ARG A 64 2.15 -10.65 -6.56
CA ARG A 64 2.35 -12.00 -7.06
C ARG A 64 1.91 -12.07 -8.50
N ASN A 65 2.78 -12.58 -9.35
CA ASN A 65 2.49 -12.71 -10.78
C ASN A 65 2.06 -11.41 -11.41
N GLY A 66 2.68 -10.31 -11.00
CA GLY A 66 2.35 -9.00 -11.53
C GLY A 66 1.05 -8.41 -11.04
N LYS A 67 0.47 -9.03 -10.03
CA LYS A 67 -0.78 -8.54 -9.46
C LYS A 67 -0.56 -8.09 -8.03
N ILE A 68 -1.35 -7.11 -7.59
CA ILE A 68 -1.26 -6.59 -6.24
C ILE A 68 -2.46 -7.11 -5.47
N ILE A 69 -2.20 -7.73 -4.33
CA ILE A 69 -3.23 -8.36 -3.54
C ILE A 69 -3.25 -7.74 -2.16
N TRP A 70 -4.41 -7.25 -1.75
CA TRP A 70 -4.59 -6.68 -0.43
C TRP A 70 -4.77 -7.82 0.57
N VAL A 71 -3.90 -7.89 1.57
CA VAL A 71 -3.93 -8.99 2.53
C VAL A 71 -4.16 -8.53 3.97
N TRP A 72 -4.15 -7.23 4.23
CA TRP A 72 -4.33 -6.74 5.58
C TRP A 72 -5.75 -7.01 6.06
N ASN A 73 -5.87 -7.63 7.22
CA ASN A 73 -7.16 -7.96 7.79
C ASN A 73 -7.23 -7.40 9.21
N PRO A 74 -7.95 -6.31 9.40
CA PRO A 74 -8.02 -5.68 10.72
C PRO A 74 -8.59 -6.60 11.80
N GLU A 75 -9.53 -7.44 11.44
CA GLU A 75 -10.10 -8.36 12.41
C GLU A 75 -9.06 -9.34 12.91
N LEU A 76 -8.27 -9.87 12.00
CA LEU A 76 -7.26 -10.81 12.36
C LEU A 76 -6.18 -10.15 13.21
N VAL A 77 -5.80 -8.93 12.83
CA VAL A 77 -4.80 -8.20 13.58
C VAL A 77 -5.31 -7.91 14.99
N SER A 78 -6.56 -7.52 15.12
CA SER A 78 -7.13 -7.24 16.42
C SER A 78 -7.14 -8.50 17.27
N LYS A 79 -7.47 -9.63 16.69
CA LYS A 79 -7.51 -10.86 17.40
C LYS A 79 -6.13 -11.22 17.96
N TYR A 80 -5.11 -11.09 17.16
CA TYR A 80 -3.76 -11.38 17.60
C TYR A 80 -3.24 -10.34 18.58
N SER A 81 -3.63 -9.11 18.43
CA SER A 81 -3.20 -8.06 19.35
C SER A 81 -3.73 -8.27 20.74
N ASN A 82 -4.87 -8.95 20.86
CA ASN A 82 -5.42 -9.23 22.17
C ASN A 82 -4.83 -10.49 22.79
N SER A 83 -3.95 -11.15 22.10
CA SER A 83 -3.33 -12.35 22.61
C SER A 83 -2.16 -11.97 23.49
N LYS A 84 -1.97 -12.73 24.55
CA LYS A 84 -0.84 -12.46 25.39
C LYS A 84 0.46 -12.70 24.70
N LEU A 85 0.46 -13.51 23.68
CA LEU A 85 1.68 -13.78 22.97
C LEU A 85 2.22 -12.60 22.22
N VAL A 86 1.34 -11.68 21.88
CA VAL A 86 1.79 -10.54 21.13
C VAL A 86 2.46 -9.52 21.97
N LEU A 87 2.21 -9.57 23.22
CA LEU A 87 2.70 -8.60 24.03
C LEU A 87 4.04 -8.75 24.39
N LYS A 88 4.71 -8.18 24.17
CA LYS A 88 5.94 -8.18 24.58
C LYS A 88 6.78 -8.89 24.16
#